data_b0bc7f7e5a7d0547f02b02d27b6e4c56
#
_entry.id   b0bc7f7e5a7d0547f02b02d27b6e4c56
#
_cell.length_a   1.000
_cell.length_b   1.000
_cell.length_c   1.000
_cell.angle_alpha   90.00
_cell.angle_beta   90.00
_cell.angle_gamma   90.00
#
_symmetry.space_group_name_H-M   'P 1'
#
loop_
_entity.id
_entity.type
_entity.pdbx_description
1 polymer ?
#
loop_
_entity_poly.entity_id
_entity_poly.type
_entity_poly.pdbx_seq_one_letter_code
_entity_poly.pdbx_strand_id
1 'polypeptide(L)' 'MTLNELRYIVAVARERHFGRAAEACFVSQPTLSVAVKKLEDELGVSLFERGAGEVTVTTVGQQIVAQAQRVLEEAEGVK' A
#
# COMPACT_ATOMS: atom_id res chain seq x y z
N MET A 1 -10.50 -5.58 3.97
CA MET A 1 -9.86 -4.69 2.96
C MET A 1 -10.69 -3.43 2.80
N THR A 2 -10.05 -2.27 2.91
CA THR A 2 -10.72 -0.98 2.80
C THR A 2 -10.07 -0.15 1.70
N LEU A 3 -10.77 0.89 1.24
CA LEU A 3 -10.18 1.80 0.25
C LEU A 3 -8.95 2.51 0.82
N ASN A 4 -8.95 2.82 2.11
CA ASN A 4 -7.78 3.44 2.74
C ASN A 4 -6.58 2.50 2.71
N GLU A 5 -6.79 1.21 2.98
CA GLU A 5 -5.71 0.22 2.87
C GLU A 5 -5.16 0.15 1.45
N LEU A 6 -6.03 0.23 0.45
CA LEU A 6 -5.58 0.26 -0.94
C LEU A 6 -4.78 1.53 -1.25
N ARG A 7 -5.20 2.67 -0.73
CA ARG A 7 -4.44 3.92 -0.88
C ARG A 7 -3.04 3.79 -0.27
N TYR A 8 -2.96 3.15 0.89
CA TYR A 8 -1.68 2.98 1.59
C TYR A 8 -0.71 2.12 0.79
N ILE A 9 -1.17 0.97 0.26
CA ILE A 9 -0.26 0.10 -0.49
C ILE A 9 0.18 0.75 -1.80
N VAL A 10 -0.68 1.51 -2.45
CA VAL A 10 -0.29 2.26 -3.66
C VAL A 10 0.77 3.29 -3.31
N ALA A 11 0.60 4.00 -2.18
CA ALA A 11 1.58 4.99 -1.74
C ALA A 11 2.93 4.35 -1.41
N VAL A 12 2.93 3.21 -0.71
CA VAL A 12 4.18 2.51 -0.36
C VAL A 12 4.89 2.05 -1.63
N ALA A 13 4.16 1.54 -2.60
CA ALA A 13 4.75 1.08 -3.87
C ALA A 13 5.37 2.25 -4.64
N ARG A 14 4.73 3.41 -4.62
CA ARG A 14 5.22 4.60 -5.32
C ARG A 14 6.43 5.22 -4.62
N GLU A 15 6.35 5.38 -3.30
CA GLU A 15 7.40 6.05 -2.54
C GLU A 15 8.57 5.14 -2.19
N ARG A 16 8.33 3.86 -2.11
CA ARG A 16 9.31 2.85 -1.66
C ARG A 16 9.91 3.18 -0.30
N HIS A 17 9.13 3.84 0.54
CA HIS A 17 9.53 4.30 1.86
C HIS A 17 8.28 4.52 2.70
N PHE A 18 8.18 3.80 3.82
CA PHE A 18 6.97 3.85 4.64
C PHE A 18 6.70 5.22 5.22
N GLY A 19 7.74 5.93 5.65
CA GLY A 19 7.59 7.29 6.19
C GLY A 19 7.03 8.26 5.17
N ARG A 20 7.58 8.27 3.95
CA ARG A 20 7.09 9.15 2.89
C ARG A 20 5.68 8.76 2.43
N ALA A 21 5.40 7.45 2.40
CA ALA A 21 4.06 6.99 2.06
C ALA A 21 3.03 7.47 3.09
N ALA A 22 3.38 7.41 4.37
CA ALA A 22 2.50 7.89 5.43
C ALA A 22 2.25 9.39 5.30
N GLU A 23 3.30 10.17 5.02
CA GLU A 23 3.15 11.60 4.77
C GLU A 23 2.21 11.88 3.59
N ALA A 24 2.38 11.14 2.50
CA ALA A 24 1.53 11.30 1.32
C ALA A 24 0.07 10.96 1.61
N CYS A 25 -0.19 10.07 2.56
CA CYS A 25 -1.54 9.68 2.94
C CYS A 25 -2.08 10.46 4.14
N PHE A 26 -1.32 11.41 4.67
CA PHE A 26 -1.71 12.23 5.83
C PHE A 26 -2.02 11.40 7.07
N VAL A 27 -1.22 10.36 7.31
CA VAL A 27 -1.35 9.50 8.49
C VAL A 27 0.03 9.28 9.10
N SER A 28 0.06 8.79 10.34
CA SER A 28 1.32 8.44 10.98
C SER A 28 1.89 7.17 10.36
N GLN A 29 3.21 7.00 10.43
CA GLN A 29 3.84 5.79 9.91
C GLN A 29 3.32 4.52 10.61
N PRO A 30 3.17 4.48 11.96
CA PRO A 30 2.58 3.30 12.60
C PRO A 30 1.19 2.96 12.09
N THR A 31 0.34 3.96 11.85
CA THR A 31 -0.99 3.72 11.31
C THR A 31 -0.92 3.06 9.95
N LEU A 32 -0.07 3.57 9.07
CA LEU A 32 0.10 3.00 7.73
C LEU A 32 0.68 1.60 7.81
N SER A 33 1.73 1.40 8.62
CA SER A 33 2.40 0.10 8.74
C SER A 33 1.45 -0.98 9.26
N VAL A 34 0.64 -0.66 10.26
CA VAL A 34 -0.33 -1.62 10.82
C VAL A 34 -1.38 -1.97 9.77
N ALA A 35 -1.88 -0.99 9.03
CA ALA A 35 -2.88 -1.23 8.00
C ALA A 35 -2.34 -2.09 6.86
N VAL A 36 -1.10 -1.85 6.43
CA VAL A 36 -0.46 -2.65 5.38
C VAL A 36 -0.28 -4.09 5.86
N LYS A 37 0.21 -4.27 7.09
CA LYS A 37 0.39 -5.61 7.66
C LYS A 37 -0.93 -6.36 7.77
N LYS A 38 -1.96 -5.67 8.20
CA LYS A 38 -3.30 -6.27 8.30
C LYS A 38 -3.80 -6.74 6.95
N LEU A 39 -3.58 -5.94 5.90
CA LEU A 39 -3.98 -6.32 4.55
C LEU A 39 -3.18 -7.52 4.06
N GLU A 40 -1.87 -7.54 4.31
CA GLU A 40 -1.03 -8.70 3.95
C GLU A 40 -1.51 -9.96 4.64
N ASP A 41 -1.85 -9.86 5.94
CA ASP A 41 -2.36 -11.01 6.70
C ASP A 41 -3.70 -11.48 6.14
N GLU A 42 -4.58 -10.55 5.79
CA GLU A 42 -5.88 -10.86 5.21
C GLU A 42 -5.75 -11.58 3.87
N LEU A 43 -4.83 -11.13 3.04
CA LEU A 43 -4.60 -11.72 1.71
C LEU A 43 -3.71 -12.97 1.77
N GLY A 44 -2.99 -13.16 2.86
CA GLY A 44 -2.10 -14.30 3.04
C GLY A 44 -0.83 -14.23 2.19
N VAL A 45 -0.41 -13.00 1.81
CA VAL A 45 0.79 -12.80 0.99
C VAL A 45 1.54 -11.57 1.48
N SER A 46 2.85 -11.53 1.18
CA SER A 46 3.66 -10.33 1.39
C SER A 46 3.60 -9.46 0.15
N LEU A 47 3.24 -8.21 0.33
CA LEU A 47 3.20 -7.24 -0.77
C LEU A 47 4.53 -6.53 -0.92
N PHE A 48 5.26 -6.35 0.18
CA PHE A 48 6.51 -5.59 0.21
C PHE A 48 7.57 -6.34 0.97
N GLU A 49 8.83 -6.13 0.57
CA GLU A 49 10.00 -6.62 1.31
C GLU A 49 10.87 -5.42 1.64
N ARG A 50 11.38 -5.41 2.89
CA ARG A 50 12.28 -4.36 3.34
C ARG A 50 13.71 -4.83 3.22
N GLY A 51 14.49 -4.17 2.39
CA GLY A 51 15.93 -4.38 2.30
C GLY A 51 16.68 -3.28 3.04
N ALA A 52 17.98 -3.23 2.86
CA ALA A 52 18.83 -2.22 3.47
C ALA A 52 18.51 -0.84 2.88
N GLY A 53 17.64 -0.09 3.54
CA GLY A 53 17.32 1.29 3.18
C GLY A 53 16.24 1.48 2.13
N GLU A 54 15.68 0.41 1.57
CA GLU A 54 14.66 0.55 0.54
C GLU A 54 13.62 -0.56 0.63
N VAL A 55 12.38 -0.21 0.27
CA VAL A 55 11.26 -1.14 0.19
C VAL A 55 11.09 -1.56 -1.26
N THR A 56 10.99 -2.87 -1.50
CA THR A 56 10.68 -3.40 -2.84
C THR A 56 9.31 -4.04 -2.84
N VAL A 57 8.68 -4.08 -4.02
CA VAL A 57 7.36 -4.67 -4.19
C VAL A 57 7.54 -6.10 -4.70
N THR A 58 6.91 -7.06 -4.01
CA THR A 58 6.98 -8.46 -4.45
C THR A 58 6.24 -8.63 -5.78
N THR A 59 6.48 -9.76 -6.46
CA THR A 59 5.79 -10.02 -7.74
C THR A 59 4.28 -10.01 -7.55
N VAL A 60 3.77 -10.68 -6.53
CA VAL A 60 2.33 -10.66 -6.24
C VAL A 60 1.88 -9.28 -5.80
N GLY A 61 2.73 -8.55 -5.09
CA GLY A 61 2.45 -7.17 -4.69
C GLY A 61 2.24 -6.25 -5.87
N GLN A 62 3.05 -6.40 -6.93
CA GLN A 62 2.89 -5.59 -8.14
C GLN A 62 1.51 -5.78 -8.77
N GLN A 63 1.03 -7.01 -8.82
CA GLN A 63 -0.28 -7.31 -9.37
C GLN A 63 -1.40 -6.72 -8.52
N ILE A 64 -1.28 -6.85 -7.21
CA ILE A 64 -2.29 -6.34 -6.28
C ILE A 64 -2.30 -4.82 -6.27
N VAL A 65 -1.14 -4.18 -6.28
CA VAL A 65 -1.05 -2.71 -6.35
C VAL A 65 -1.67 -2.19 -7.63
N ALA A 66 -1.40 -2.84 -8.77
CA ALA A 66 -1.99 -2.43 -10.05
C ALA A 66 -3.52 -2.52 -10.00
N GLN A 67 -4.05 -3.58 -9.40
CA GLN A 67 -5.49 -3.73 -9.24
C GLN A 67 -6.06 -2.69 -8.29
N ALA A 68 -5.34 -2.41 -7.19
CA ALA A 68 -5.75 -1.39 -6.24
C ALA A 68 -5.85 -0.02 -6.89
N GLN A 69 -4.91 0.31 -7.77
CA GLN A 69 -4.96 1.57 -8.52
C GLN A 69 -6.24 1.66 -9.36
N ARG A 70 -6.61 0.59 -10.03
CA ARG A 70 -7.84 0.55 -10.84
C ARG A 70 -9.08 0.74 -9.96
N VAL A 71 -9.12 0.09 -8.80
CA VAL A 71 -10.23 0.24 -7.86
C VAL A 71 -10.36 1.68 -7.39
N LEU A 72 -9.22 2.31 -7.04
CA LEU A 72 -9.22 3.69 -6.57
C LEU A 72 -9.67 4.66 -7.66
N GLU A 73 -9.23 4.44 -8.90
CA GLU A 73 -9.67 5.28 -10.02
C GLU A 73 -11.18 5.18 -10.22
N GLU A 74 -11.73 3.97 -10.15
CA GLU A 74 -13.17 3.78 -10.26
C GLU A 74 -13.91 4.44 -9.10
N ALA A 75 -13.40 4.30 -7.89
CA ALA A 75 -14.03 4.92 -6.71
C ALA A 75 -14.03 6.45 -6.83
N GLU A 76 -12.95 7.04 -7.32
CA GLU A 76 -12.85 8.49 -7.51
C GLU A 76 -13.77 8.96 -8.63
N GLY A 77 -14.02 8.13 -9.61
CA GLY A 77 -14.93 8.45 -10.71
C GLY A 77 -16.38 8.64 -10.29
N VAL A 78 -16.74 8.22 -9.07
CA VAL A 78 -18.10 8.40 -8.54
C VAL A 78 -18.38 9.87 -8.22
N LYS A 79 -17.38 10.67 -7.98
CA LYS A 79 -17.53 12.08 -7.59
C LYS A 79 -18.10 12.96 -8.69
#